data_0070d0bbd3bee0be0bff138950d5e0c2
#
_entry.id   0070d0bbd3bee0be0bff138950d5e0c2
#
_cell.length_a   1.000
_cell.length_b   1.000
_cell.length_c   1.000
_cell.angle_alpha   90.00
_cell.angle_beta   90.00
_cell.angle_gamma   90.00
#
_symmetry.space_group_name_H-M   'P 1'
#
loop_
_entity.id
_entity.type
_entity.pdbx_description
1 polymer ?
#
loop_
_entity_poly.entity_id
_entity_poly.type
_entity_poly.pdbx_seq_one_letter_code
_entity_poly.pdbx_strand_id
1 'polypeptide(L)'
;MQYTTHGKTGLKVSVAGLGCGGNSRIGLGTGLSEAQSVALVREALDLGVNFLDTANAYATEGIVGKAIKGRSRDSVVISTKSHASSAPAVLANLENSLRQLATDHVDVFHLHGLGPGAYDGAMRDIVPALLREKEKGKLRHLAVSETGPRDPEHAMLTRAVEEPCWEVFMLGFSMMHQSAKRRLLPRTREKGVGTLCMFAVRNIFSKPDVLKKTFVALAAEGKVPAELAATDNPLSFLVHPGGAESVVDAAYRFARHQPGIDVVLFGTGNVAHLRSNIASILRPPLPAADVQNLDRLFGSLVGVGLDLPDRMQPAKT
;
A
#
# COMPACT_ATOMS: atom_id res chain seq x y z
N MET A 1 10.63 -15.14 -6.25
CA MET A 1 10.28 -13.97 -5.40
C MET A 1 11.52 -13.43 -4.74
N GLN A 2 11.60 -12.09 -4.56
CA GLN A 2 12.64 -11.42 -3.77
C GLN A 2 12.08 -11.09 -2.39
N TYR A 3 12.95 -11.12 -1.37
CA TYR A 3 12.58 -10.84 0.01
C TYR A 3 13.49 -9.78 0.61
N THR A 4 12.97 -9.06 1.60
CA THR A 4 13.71 -8.06 2.39
C THR A 4 13.35 -8.19 3.87
N THR A 5 14.12 -7.58 4.75
CA THR A 5 13.75 -7.40 6.15
C THR A 5 12.85 -6.18 6.27
N HIS A 6 11.72 -6.32 6.96
CA HIS A 6 10.75 -5.25 7.13
C HIS A 6 11.13 -4.30 8.28
N GLY A 7 11.96 -3.32 7.97
CA GLY A 7 12.52 -2.43 8.98
C GLY A 7 13.17 -3.19 10.16
N LYS A 8 12.97 -2.69 11.39
CA LYS A 8 13.46 -3.29 12.64
C LYS A 8 12.62 -4.46 13.16
N THR A 9 11.53 -4.84 12.46
CA THR A 9 10.63 -5.92 12.93
C THR A 9 11.27 -7.30 12.87
N GLY A 10 12.32 -7.48 12.09
CA GLY A 10 12.93 -8.78 11.83
C GLY A 10 12.14 -9.68 10.88
N LEU A 11 10.92 -9.28 10.47
CA LEU A 11 10.10 -10.05 9.54
C LEU A 11 10.76 -10.10 8.16
N LYS A 12 10.91 -11.31 7.62
CA LYS A 12 11.32 -11.51 6.22
C LYS A 12 10.09 -11.46 5.33
N VAL A 13 9.95 -10.41 4.54
CA VAL A 13 8.78 -10.13 3.71
C VAL A 13 9.11 -10.16 2.23
N SER A 14 8.18 -10.64 1.40
CA SER A 14 8.26 -10.49 -0.05
C SER A 14 8.13 -9.01 -0.42
N VAL A 15 8.94 -8.56 -1.37
CA VAL A 15 8.94 -7.16 -1.84
C VAL A 15 7.63 -6.77 -2.55
N ALA A 16 6.88 -7.76 -3.00
CA ALA A 16 5.50 -7.63 -3.49
C ALA A 16 4.54 -8.13 -2.42
N GLY A 17 3.62 -7.29 -1.96
CA GLY A 17 2.58 -7.63 -0.99
C GLY A 17 1.20 -7.64 -1.63
N LEU A 18 0.38 -8.64 -1.31
CA LEU A 18 -1.00 -8.70 -1.80
C LEU A 18 -1.91 -7.85 -0.94
N GLY A 19 -2.39 -6.72 -1.50
CA GLY A 19 -3.43 -5.90 -0.91
C GLY A 19 -4.83 -6.48 -1.16
N CYS A 20 -5.51 -6.86 -0.09
CA CYS A 20 -6.84 -7.49 -0.14
C CYS A 20 -8.00 -6.48 -0.11
N GLY A 21 -7.70 -5.17 -0.16
CA GLY A 21 -8.68 -4.09 -0.17
C GLY A 21 -8.90 -3.46 -1.55
N GLY A 22 -9.17 -2.15 -1.54
CA GLY A 22 -9.37 -1.37 -2.76
C GLY A 22 -10.68 -1.70 -3.49
N ASN A 23 -10.71 -1.45 -4.79
CA ASN A 23 -11.89 -1.73 -5.63
C ASN A 23 -12.05 -3.23 -5.89
N SER A 24 -10.95 -3.95 -6.13
CA SER A 24 -10.99 -5.38 -6.47
C SER A 24 -11.36 -6.27 -5.29
N ARG A 25 -10.91 -5.93 -4.07
CA ARG A 25 -11.10 -6.76 -2.86
C ARG A 25 -10.82 -8.25 -3.15
N ILE A 26 -9.66 -8.52 -3.78
CA ILE A 26 -9.26 -9.86 -4.23
C ILE A 26 -10.32 -10.57 -5.08
N GLY A 27 -11.07 -9.81 -5.88
CA GLY A 27 -12.10 -10.30 -6.79
C GLY A 27 -13.54 -10.14 -6.32
N LEU A 28 -13.81 -10.00 -5.02
CA LEU A 28 -15.18 -9.74 -4.52
C LEU A 28 -15.79 -8.47 -5.12
N GLY A 29 -14.97 -7.43 -5.33
CA GLY A 29 -15.40 -6.17 -5.94
C GLY A 29 -15.62 -6.27 -7.46
N THR A 30 -15.21 -7.37 -8.09
CA THR A 30 -15.33 -7.63 -9.53
C THR A 30 -16.19 -8.87 -9.84
N GLY A 31 -16.92 -9.38 -8.85
CA GLY A 31 -17.89 -10.45 -9.04
C GLY A 31 -17.35 -11.88 -8.89
N LEU A 32 -16.10 -12.07 -8.41
CA LEU A 32 -15.64 -13.40 -8.10
C LEU A 32 -16.36 -13.97 -6.87
N SER A 33 -16.59 -15.27 -6.87
CA SER A 33 -17.04 -16.01 -5.70
C SER A 33 -15.94 -16.04 -4.62
N GLU A 34 -16.33 -16.35 -3.40
CA GLU A 34 -15.39 -16.54 -2.29
C GLU A 34 -14.34 -17.62 -2.62
N ALA A 35 -14.74 -18.75 -3.19
CA ALA A 35 -13.84 -19.82 -3.57
C ALA A 35 -12.79 -19.38 -4.60
N GLN A 36 -13.19 -18.56 -5.59
CA GLN A 36 -12.28 -18.00 -6.58
C GLN A 36 -11.33 -16.97 -5.94
N SER A 37 -11.82 -16.17 -4.99
CA SER A 37 -10.98 -15.23 -4.25
C SER A 37 -9.95 -15.95 -3.35
N VAL A 38 -10.34 -17.05 -2.71
CA VAL A 38 -9.42 -17.93 -1.96
C VAL A 38 -8.35 -18.50 -2.90
N ALA A 39 -8.74 -19.00 -4.07
CA ALA A 39 -7.80 -19.51 -5.07
C ALA A 39 -6.81 -18.44 -5.56
N LEU A 40 -7.26 -17.21 -5.74
CA LEU A 40 -6.40 -16.08 -6.13
C LEU A 40 -5.35 -15.77 -5.05
N VAL A 41 -5.73 -15.76 -3.76
CA VAL A 41 -4.77 -15.57 -2.66
C VAL A 41 -3.77 -16.73 -2.60
N ARG A 42 -4.23 -17.97 -2.79
CA ARG A 42 -3.35 -19.14 -2.84
C ARG A 42 -2.36 -19.07 -3.99
N GLU A 43 -2.79 -18.65 -5.17
CA GLU A 43 -1.91 -18.41 -6.32
C GLU A 43 -0.80 -17.39 -5.99
N ALA A 44 -1.13 -16.29 -5.30
CA ALA A 44 -0.13 -15.33 -4.85
C ALA A 44 0.91 -15.97 -3.91
N LEU A 45 0.43 -16.76 -2.95
CA LEU A 45 1.31 -17.49 -2.01
C LEU A 45 2.19 -18.51 -2.74
N ASP A 46 1.67 -19.24 -3.74
CA ASP A 46 2.41 -20.21 -4.54
C ASP A 46 3.47 -19.56 -5.43
N LEU A 47 3.25 -18.29 -5.83
CA LEU A 47 4.24 -17.46 -6.50
C LEU A 47 5.28 -16.85 -5.54
N GLY A 48 5.19 -17.14 -4.25
CA GLY A 48 6.13 -16.73 -3.21
C GLY A 48 5.81 -15.39 -2.54
N VAL A 49 4.64 -14.77 -2.81
CA VAL A 49 4.17 -13.66 -1.98
C VAL A 49 3.89 -14.19 -0.59
N ASN A 50 4.55 -13.64 0.43
CA ASN A 50 4.29 -14.02 1.81
C ASN A 50 3.64 -12.90 2.64
N PHE A 51 3.52 -11.68 2.10
CA PHE A 51 2.90 -10.54 2.77
C PHE A 51 1.47 -10.35 2.27
N LEU A 52 0.49 -10.57 3.17
CA LEU A 52 -0.94 -10.41 2.90
C LEU A 52 -1.48 -9.23 3.72
N ASP A 53 -1.97 -8.20 3.04
CA ASP A 53 -2.48 -6.98 3.66
C ASP A 53 -4.00 -6.88 3.54
N THR A 54 -4.70 -7.00 4.65
CA THR A 54 -6.16 -6.89 4.75
C THR A 54 -6.59 -5.81 5.73
N ALA A 55 -7.86 -5.75 6.08
CA ALA A 55 -8.41 -4.90 7.14
C ALA A 55 -9.80 -5.38 7.56
N ASN A 56 -10.20 -5.10 8.78
CA ASN A 56 -11.53 -5.36 9.30
C ASN A 56 -12.63 -4.78 8.37
N ALA A 57 -12.43 -3.57 7.84
CA ALA A 57 -13.38 -2.89 6.95
C ALA A 57 -13.44 -3.47 5.51
N TYR A 58 -12.55 -4.40 5.13
CA TYR A 58 -12.52 -4.91 3.75
C TYR A 58 -13.43 -6.12 3.53
N ALA A 59 -13.80 -6.81 4.61
CA ALA A 59 -14.54 -8.08 4.59
C ALA A 59 -13.80 -9.18 3.80
N THR A 60 -12.46 -9.18 3.85
CA THR A 60 -11.59 -10.13 3.16
C THR A 60 -10.75 -10.98 4.12
N GLU A 61 -10.81 -10.71 5.42
CA GLU A 61 -10.04 -11.46 6.43
C GLU A 61 -10.40 -12.96 6.43
N GLY A 62 -11.69 -13.31 6.33
CA GLY A 62 -12.13 -14.70 6.26
C GLY A 62 -11.62 -15.44 5.01
N ILE A 63 -11.47 -14.72 3.88
CA ILE A 63 -10.88 -15.28 2.65
C ILE A 63 -9.39 -15.54 2.86
N VAL A 64 -8.67 -14.60 3.45
CA VAL A 64 -7.25 -14.77 3.80
C VAL A 64 -7.08 -15.97 4.73
N GLY A 65 -7.88 -16.07 5.81
CA GLY A 65 -7.87 -17.20 6.74
C GLY A 65 -8.07 -18.55 6.04
N LYS A 66 -9.04 -18.65 5.11
CA LYS A 66 -9.28 -19.86 4.30
C LYS A 66 -8.12 -20.17 3.34
N ALA A 67 -7.47 -19.13 2.80
CA ALA A 67 -6.37 -19.31 1.86
C ALA A 67 -5.10 -19.85 2.53
N ILE A 68 -4.80 -19.40 3.74
CA ILE A 68 -3.61 -19.84 4.50
C ILE A 68 -3.80 -21.18 5.21
N LYS A 69 -5.04 -21.68 5.30
CA LYS A 69 -5.33 -22.97 5.95
C LYS A 69 -4.49 -24.08 5.33
N GLY A 70 -3.77 -24.82 6.18
CA GLY A 70 -2.88 -25.92 5.78
C GLY A 70 -1.45 -25.50 5.45
N ARG A 71 -1.13 -24.20 5.53
CA ARG A 71 0.25 -23.68 5.44
C ARG A 71 0.82 -23.47 6.84
N SER A 72 2.15 -23.53 6.95
CA SER A 72 2.81 -23.09 8.18
C SER A 72 2.49 -21.62 8.44
N ARG A 73 2.03 -21.27 9.65
CA ARG A 73 1.67 -19.88 10.02
C ARG A 73 2.86 -18.94 9.87
N ASP A 74 4.07 -19.40 10.19
CA ASP A 74 5.30 -18.61 10.08
C ASP A 74 5.77 -18.39 8.64
N SER A 75 5.18 -19.09 7.66
CA SER A 75 5.47 -18.85 6.24
C SER A 75 4.73 -17.65 5.65
N VAL A 76 3.81 -17.04 6.40
CA VAL A 76 2.95 -15.96 5.94
C VAL A 76 2.99 -14.80 6.94
N VAL A 77 3.19 -13.59 6.45
CA VAL A 77 3.08 -12.36 7.23
C VAL A 77 1.70 -11.75 6.99
N ILE A 78 0.90 -11.68 8.04
CA ILE A 78 -0.46 -11.14 8.01
C ILE A 78 -0.46 -9.72 8.56
N SER A 79 -0.84 -8.76 7.72
CA SER A 79 -1.10 -7.38 8.08
C SER A 79 -2.61 -7.12 8.05
N THR A 80 -3.18 -6.65 9.17
CA THR A 80 -4.57 -6.20 9.20
C THR A 80 -4.73 -4.87 9.93
N LYS A 81 -5.93 -4.29 9.90
CA LYS A 81 -6.16 -2.90 10.31
C LYS A 81 -7.54 -2.70 10.93
N SER A 82 -7.61 -1.76 11.88
CA SER A 82 -8.86 -1.22 12.42
C SER A 82 -8.86 0.30 12.40
N HIS A 83 -10.00 0.92 12.06
CA HIS A 83 -10.15 2.36 12.25
C HIS A 83 -10.05 2.73 13.72
N ALA A 84 -9.36 3.85 14.01
CA ALA A 84 -9.17 4.37 15.36
C ALA A 84 -10.43 5.13 15.82
N SER A 85 -11.38 4.43 16.45
CA SER A 85 -12.60 5.05 17.01
C SER A 85 -12.53 5.17 18.53
N SER A 86 -12.27 4.07 19.22
CA SER A 86 -12.05 4.00 20.67
C SER A 86 -11.25 2.74 21.00
N ALA A 87 -10.58 2.69 22.14
CA ALA A 87 -9.82 1.50 22.54
C ALA A 87 -10.70 0.24 22.62
N PRO A 88 -11.89 0.24 23.24
CA PRO A 88 -12.76 -0.95 23.24
C PRO A 88 -13.15 -1.42 21.85
N ALA A 89 -13.47 -0.50 20.94
CA ALA A 89 -13.86 -0.85 19.56
C ALA A 89 -12.66 -1.43 18.77
N VAL A 90 -11.48 -0.84 18.90
CA VAL A 90 -10.27 -1.34 18.23
C VAL A 90 -9.90 -2.74 18.74
N LEU A 91 -9.98 -2.97 20.06
CA LEU A 91 -9.73 -4.29 20.64
C LEU A 91 -10.77 -5.32 20.19
N ALA A 92 -12.05 -4.96 20.15
CA ALA A 92 -13.09 -5.84 19.61
C ALA A 92 -12.85 -6.18 18.13
N ASN A 93 -12.37 -5.22 17.35
CA ASN A 93 -11.99 -5.46 15.95
C ASN A 93 -10.76 -6.36 15.83
N LEU A 94 -9.76 -6.23 16.69
CA LEU A 94 -8.60 -7.16 16.72
C LEU A 94 -9.07 -8.59 16.99
N GLU A 95 -9.92 -8.81 18.02
CA GLU A 95 -10.48 -10.12 18.33
C GLU A 95 -11.31 -10.69 17.16
N ASN A 96 -12.09 -9.84 16.50
CA ASN A 96 -12.83 -10.25 15.30
C ASN A 96 -11.89 -10.64 14.16
N SER A 97 -10.83 -9.87 13.92
CA SER A 97 -9.81 -10.16 12.90
C SER A 97 -9.15 -11.51 13.15
N LEU A 98 -8.75 -11.80 14.39
CA LEU A 98 -8.16 -13.09 14.77
C LEU A 98 -9.12 -14.27 14.47
N ARG A 99 -10.40 -14.12 14.80
CA ARG A 99 -11.43 -15.14 14.49
C ARG A 99 -11.61 -15.33 13.00
N GLN A 100 -11.72 -14.24 12.21
CA GLN A 100 -11.91 -14.31 10.76
C GLN A 100 -10.70 -14.91 10.04
N LEU A 101 -9.49 -14.55 10.48
CA LEU A 101 -8.23 -15.07 9.97
C LEU A 101 -7.94 -16.50 10.44
N ALA A 102 -8.69 -17.01 11.43
CA ALA A 102 -8.48 -18.31 12.07
C ALA A 102 -7.03 -18.49 12.57
N THR A 103 -6.52 -17.48 13.27
CA THR A 103 -5.16 -17.44 13.84
C THR A 103 -5.19 -16.84 15.25
N ASP A 104 -4.19 -17.16 16.06
CA ASP A 104 -4.01 -16.64 17.41
C ASP A 104 -3.29 -15.27 17.44
N HIS A 105 -2.61 -14.91 16.37
CA HIS A 105 -1.92 -13.63 16.24
C HIS A 105 -1.90 -13.10 14.82
N VAL A 106 -1.69 -11.78 14.70
CA VAL A 106 -1.33 -11.11 13.44
C VAL A 106 0.09 -10.56 13.54
N ASP A 107 0.80 -10.51 12.41
CA ASP A 107 2.19 -10.04 12.42
C ASP A 107 2.25 -8.52 12.51
N VAL A 108 1.35 -7.82 11.79
CA VAL A 108 1.30 -6.36 11.77
C VAL A 108 -0.15 -5.90 11.97
N PHE A 109 -0.39 -5.05 12.97
CA PHE A 109 -1.71 -4.46 13.21
C PHE A 109 -1.65 -2.94 13.11
N HIS A 110 -2.43 -2.37 12.17
CA HIS A 110 -2.45 -0.94 11.92
C HIS A 110 -3.64 -0.23 12.57
N LEU A 111 -3.39 0.97 13.08
CA LEU A 111 -4.45 1.97 13.13
C LEU A 111 -4.70 2.47 11.70
N HIS A 112 -5.92 2.24 11.20
CA HIS A 112 -6.27 2.37 9.79
C HIS A 112 -6.66 3.79 9.42
N GLY A 113 -5.90 4.40 8.52
CA GLY A 113 -6.21 5.72 7.98
C GLY A 113 -6.26 6.80 9.05
N LEU A 114 -5.29 6.81 9.95
CA LEU A 114 -5.19 7.83 10.99
C LEU A 114 -4.81 9.18 10.38
N GLY A 115 -5.61 10.20 10.64
CA GLY A 115 -5.32 11.57 10.21
C GLY A 115 -4.61 12.37 11.28
N PRO A 116 -3.96 13.50 10.90
CA PRO A 116 -3.21 14.35 11.84
C PRO A 116 -4.04 14.81 13.05
N GLY A 117 -5.31 15.18 12.84
CA GLY A 117 -6.19 15.67 13.91
C GLY A 117 -6.63 14.61 14.92
N ALA A 118 -6.56 13.31 14.56
CA ALA A 118 -6.91 12.21 15.44
C ALA A 118 -5.69 11.59 16.15
N TYR A 119 -4.48 12.00 15.78
CA TYR A 119 -3.25 11.37 16.22
C TYR A 119 -3.06 11.39 17.74
N ASP A 120 -3.20 12.57 18.37
CA ASP A 120 -2.97 12.73 19.81
C ASP A 120 -3.98 11.91 20.65
N GLY A 121 -5.24 11.88 20.22
CA GLY A 121 -6.26 11.04 20.85
C GLY A 121 -5.93 9.54 20.72
N ALA A 122 -5.48 9.10 19.56
CA ALA A 122 -5.09 7.72 19.34
C ALA A 122 -3.89 7.33 20.22
N MET A 123 -2.87 8.19 20.30
CA MET A 123 -1.68 7.96 21.14
C MET A 123 -2.03 7.86 22.61
N ARG A 124 -2.92 8.72 23.09
CA ARG A 124 -3.33 8.75 24.52
C ARG A 124 -4.24 7.58 24.90
N ASP A 125 -5.25 7.29 24.06
CA ASP A 125 -6.38 6.46 24.45
C ASP A 125 -6.33 5.03 23.85
N ILE A 126 -5.73 4.85 22.66
CA ILE A 126 -5.77 3.57 21.92
C ILE A 126 -4.44 2.83 21.96
N VAL A 127 -3.35 3.51 21.69
CA VAL A 127 -2.01 2.90 21.61
C VAL A 127 -1.63 2.13 22.87
N PRO A 128 -1.84 2.64 24.11
CA PRO A 128 -1.52 1.88 25.33
C PRO A 128 -2.30 0.57 25.45
N ALA A 129 -3.54 0.52 24.96
CA ALA A 129 -4.33 -0.70 24.94
C ALA A 129 -3.79 -1.73 23.93
N LEU A 130 -3.38 -1.29 22.73
CA LEU A 130 -2.78 -2.16 21.72
C LEU A 130 -1.40 -2.69 22.16
N LEU A 131 -0.61 -1.89 22.88
CA LEU A 131 0.67 -2.36 23.41
C LEU A 131 0.47 -3.50 24.43
N ARG A 132 -0.58 -3.44 25.25
CA ARG A 132 -0.93 -4.57 26.14
C ARG A 132 -1.35 -5.82 25.36
N GLU A 133 -2.05 -5.69 24.23
CA GLU A 133 -2.36 -6.85 23.38
C GLU A 133 -1.13 -7.40 22.64
N LYS A 134 -0.15 -6.54 22.35
CA LYS A 134 1.17 -6.96 21.84
C LYS A 134 1.91 -7.78 22.90
N GLU A 135 1.93 -7.36 24.16
CA GLU A 135 2.51 -8.13 25.28
C GLU A 135 1.84 -9.50 25.46
N LYS A 136 0.54 -9.61 25.16
CA LYS A 136 -0.20 -10.89 25.16
C LYS A 136 0.06 -11.73 23.93
N GLY A 137 0.83 -11.25 22.96
CA GLY A 137 1.19 -11.96 21.72
C GLY A 137 0.11 -11.97 20.64
N LYS A 138 -1.00 -11.21 20.77
CA LYS A 138 -2.06 -11.16 19.77
C LYS A 138 -1.70 -10.36 18.50
N LEU A 139 -0.76 -9.43 18.62
CA LEU A 139 -0.12 -8.75 17.51
C LEU A 139 1.38 -8.69 17.77
N ARG A 140 2.19 -8.89 16.73
CA ARG A 140 3.66 -8.86 16.85
C ARG A 140 4.20 -7.44 16.74
N HIS A 141 3.69 -6.66 15.77
CA HIS A 141 4.18 -5.32 15.47
C HIS A 141 3.03 -4.33 15.35
N LEU A 142 3.18 -3.18 16.02
CA LEU A 142 2.21 -2.10 15.96
C LEU A 142 2.55 -1.17 14.79
N ALA A 143 1.51 -0.81 14.03
CA ALA A 143 1.63 -0.06 12.80
C ALA A 143 0.56 1.03 12.67
N VAL A 144 0.79 1.95 11.74
CA VAL A 144 -0.18 2.99 11.40
C VAL A 144 -0.20 3.22 9.89
N SER A 145 -1.38 3.46 9.33
CA SER A 145 -1.55 3.89 7.95
C SER A 145 -2.10 5.31 7.89
N GLU A 146 -1.60 6.09 6.95
CA GLU A 146 -2.12 7.42 6.68
C GLU A 146 -3.42 7.41 5.85
N THR A 147 -4.04 8.58 5.74
CA THR A 147 -5.25 8.79 4.93
C THR A 147 -4.92 9.37 3.56
N GLY A 148 -3.91 8.90 2.85
CA GLY A 148 -3.44 9.37 1.54
C GLY A 148 -4.04 10.68 1.01
N PRO A 149 -5.28 10.68 0.47
CA PRO A 149 -5.88 11.90 -0.10
C PRO A 149 -6.13 13.05 0.89
N ARG A 150 -6.23 12.76 2.20
CA ARG A 150 -6.49 13.77 3.25
C ARG A 150 -5.24 14.26 3.95
N ASP A 151 -4.13 13.55 3.78
CA ASP A 151 -2.82 13.90 4.32
C ASP A 151 -1.72 13.65 3.27
N PRO A 152 -1.78 14.33 2.10
CA PRO A 152 -0.87 14.05 0.99
C PRO A 152 0.57 14.52 1.26
N GLU A 153 0.78 15.26 2.33
CA GLU A 153 2.11 15.70 2.76
C GLU A 153 2.69 14.86 3.89
N HIS A 154 2.03 13.76 4.27
CA HIS A 154 2.46 12.82 5.30
C HIS A 154 2.65 13.46 6.70
N ALA A 155 1.84 14.47 7.04
CA ALA A 155 2.00 15.21 8.29
C ALA A 155 1.87 14.30 9.52
N MET A 156 0.91 13.37 9.51
CA MET A 156 0.73 12.40 10.59
C MET A 156 1.93 11.46 10.71
N LEU A 157 2.39 10.85 9.61
CA LEU A 157 3.53 9.91 9.64
C LEU A 157 4.84 10.61 9.98
N THR A 158 5.01 11.89 9.59
CA THR A 158 6.19 12.70 9.94
C THR A 158 6.27 12.94 11.46
N ARG A 159 5.12 13.03 12.15
CA ARG A 159 5.09 13.05 13.62
C ARG A 159 5.33 11.65 14.19
N ALA A 160 4.63 10.66 13.64
CA ALA A 160 4.67 9.28 14.14
C ALA A 160 6.07 8.66 14.09
N VAL A 161 6.94 9.06 13.16
CA VAL A 161 8.29 8.51 13.04
C VAL A 161 9.19 8.78 14.25
N GLU A 162 8.84 9.74 15.09
CA GLU A 162 9.56 10.04 16.35
C GLU A 162 9.11 9.14 17.50
N GLU A 163 7.98 8.47 17.39
CA GLU A 163 7.42 7.64 18.44
C GLU A 163 7.90 6.19 18.32
N PRO A 164 8.60 5.65 19.33
CA PRO A 164 9.23 4.33 19.23
C PRO A 164 8.24 3.16 19.15
N CYS A 165 6.98 3.37 19.51
CA CYS A 165 5.94 2.34 19.47
C CYS A 165 5.56 1.92 18.05
N TRP A 166 5.78 2.78 17.06
CA TRP A 166 5.48 2.47 15.68
C TRP A 166 6.63 1.73 15.02
N GLU A 167 6.33 0.55 14.49
CA GLU A 167 7.32 -0.32 13.86
C GLU A 167 7.15 -0.41 12.35
N VAL A 168 5.92 -0.16 11.85
CA VAL A 168 5.59 -0.21 10.42
C VAL A 168 4.67 0.94 10.03
N PHE A 169 4.96 1.56 8.89
CA PHE A 169 4.12 2.58 8.27
C PHE A 169 3.55 2.10 6.93
N MET A 170 2.29 2.42 6.68
CA MET A 170 1.69 2.31 5.36
C MET A 170 1.48 3.72 4.81
N LEU A 171 2.13 4.01 3.69
CA LEU A 171 2.21 5.34 3.08
C LEU A 171 1.88 5.32 1.59
N GLY A 172 1.38 6.44 1.08
CA GLY A 172 1.16 6.67 -0.34
C GLY A 172 2.44 7.10 -1.05
N PHE A 173 2.80 6.39 -2.13
CA PHE A 173 3.93 6.77 -2.96
C PHE A 173 3.73 6.28 -4.39
N SER A 174 4.01 7.14 -5.37
CA SER A 174 3.93 6.82 -6.79
C SER A 174 4.81 7.74 -7.63
N MET A 175 4.88 7.49 -8.94
CA MET A 175 5.59 8.36 -9.88
C MET A 175 5.13 9.83 -9.84
N MET A 176 3.84 10.08 -9.58
CA MET A 176 3.25 11.42 -9.55
C MET A 176 2.91 11.92 -8.15
N HIS A 177 3.28 11.17 -7.12
CA HIS A 177 3.18 11.56 -5.71
C HIS A 177 4.43 11.12 -4.97
N GLN A 178 5.46 11.98 -4.98
CA GLN A 178 6.80 11.66 -4.51
C GLN A 178 7.16 12.34 -3.16
N SER A 179 6.19 12.98 -2.49
CA SER A 179 6.44 13.77 -1.27
C SER A 179 7.14 12.97 -0.15
N ALA A 180 6.80 11.68 0.02
CA ALA A 180 7.45 10.80 0.98
C ALA A 180 8.96 10.65 0.77
N LYS A 181 9.44 10.70 -0.48
CA LYS A 181 10.86 10.58 -0.84
C LYS A 181 11.75 11.56 -0.08
N ARG A 182 11.27 12.77 0.15
CA ARG A 182 12.02 13.83 0.82
C ARG A 182 11.64 14.00 2.29
N ARG A 183 10.37 13.81 2.62
CA ARG A 183 9.81 14.16 3.93
C ARG A 183 9.87 13.01 4.94
N LEU A 184 9.67 11.78 4.50
CA LEU A 184 9.42 10.65 5.39
C LEU A 184 10.44 9.50 5.25
N LEU A 185 10.71 9.02 4.04
CA LEU A 185 11.53 7.83 3.81
C LEU A 185 12.96 7.91 4.36
N PRO A 186 13.66 9.07 4.36
CA PRO A 186 14.96 9.16 5.04
C PRO A 186 14.87 8.87 6.54
N ARG A 187 13.77 9.35 7.19
CA ARG A 187 13.55 9.18 8.63
C ARG A 187 13.13 7.75 8.98
N THR A 188 12.24 7.13 8.17
CA THR A 188 11.87 5.72 8.39
C THR A 188 13.09 4.81 8.30
N ARG A 189 14.01 5.06 7.36
CA ARG A 189 15.27 4.31 7.24
C ARG A 189 16.19 4.50 8.46
N GLU A 190 16.36 5.74 8.91
CA GLU A 190 17.18 6.07 10.10
C GLU A 190 16.63 5.38 11.36
N LYS A 191 15.31 5.39 11.54
CA LYS A 191 14.63 4.81 12.71
C LYS A 191 14.34 3.30 12.58
N GLY A 192 14.65 2.71 11.42
CA GLY A 192 14.37 1.30 11.14
C GLY A 192 12.88 0.97 11.08
N VAL A 193 12.02 1.93 10.75
CA VAL A 193 10.57 1.70 10.58
C VAL A 193 10.32 1.00 9.25
N GLY A 194 9.63 -0.14 9.27
CA GLY A 194 9.23 -0.87 8.07
C GLY A 194 8.19 -0.10 7.25
N THR A 195 8.18 -0.25 5.94
CA THR A 195 7.31 0.54 5.07
C THR A 195 6.52 -0.31 4.09
N LEU A 196 5.22 -0.01 3.99
CA LEU A 196 4.29 -0.54 3.00
C LEU A 196 3.87 0.58 2.05
N CYS A 197 4.23 0.45 0.78
CA CYS A 197 3.81 1.41 -0.25
C CYS A 197 2.42 1.06 -0.76
N MET A 198 1.44 1.92 -0.50
CA MET A 198 0.15 1.94 -1.18
C MET A 198 0.15 2.99 -2.29
N PHE A 199 -0.79 2.90 -3.22
CA PHE A 199 -0.97 3.82 -4.36
C PHE A 199 0.14 3.78 -5.43
N ALA A 200 1.06 2.82 -5.42
CA ALA A 200 2.04 2.66 -6.49
C ALA A 200 1.37 2.62 -7.87
N VAL A 201 0.27 1.87 -7.99
CA VAL A 201 -0.61 1.86 -9.17
C VAL A 201 -2.05 2.12 -8.75
N ARG A 202 -2.66 3.17 -9.35
CA ARG A 202 -4.07 3.55 -9.18
C ARG A 202 -4.70 3.83 -10.54
N ASN A 203 -5.96 4.29 -10.53
CA ASN A 203 -6.71 4.57 -11.76
C ASN A 203 -5.93 5.45 -12.74
N ILE A 204 -5.17 6.42 -12.26
CA ILE A 204 -4.35 7.31 -13.07
C ILE A 204 -3.34 6.57 -13.96
N PHE A 205 -2.78 5.43 -13.51
CA PHE A 205 -1.80 4.66 -14.30
C PHE A 205 -2.42 3.47 -15.04
N SER A 206 -3.60 3.02 -14.62
CA SER A 206 -4.27 1.85 -15.19
C SER A 206 -5.42 2.18 -16.15
N LYS A 207 -5.85 3.45 -16.20
CA LYS A 207 -6.92 3.93 -17.09
C LYS A 207 -6.42 5.11 -17.93
N PRO A 208 -6.15 4.91 -19.22
CA PRO A 208 -5.59 5.95 -20.11
C PRO A 208 -6.38 7.27 -20.10
N ASP A 209 -7.71 7.18 -20.09
CA ASP A 209 -8.57 8.38 -20.05
C ASP A 209 -8.40 9.19 -18.77
N VAL A 210 -8.20 8.52 -17.62
CA VAL A 210 -7.95 9.19 -16.34
C VAL A 210 -6.58 9.87 -16.37
N LEU A 211 -5.57 9.18 -16.92
CA LEU A 211 -4.24 9.74 -17.11
C LEU A 211 -4.30 11.01 -17.96
N LYS A 212 -4.89 10.93 -19.14
CA LYS A 212 -5.00 12.07 -20.08
C LYS A 212 -5.72 13.25 -19.44
N LYS A 213 -6.89 13.04 -18.83
CA LYS A 213 -7.64 14.10 -18.13
C LYS A 213 -6.82 14.75 -17.02
N THR A 214 -6.06 13.98 -16.26
CA THR A 214 -5.21 14.49 -15.20
C THR A 214 -4.11 15.38 -15.76
N PHE A 215 -3.45 14.97 -16.85
CA PHE A 215 -2.41 15.78 -17.48
C PHE A 215 -2.94 17.08 -18.06
N VAL A 216 -4.13 17.07 -18.68
CA VAL A 216 -4.79 18.31 -19.15
C VAL A 216 -5.03 19.27 -17.98
N ALA A 217 -5.54 18.79 -16.85
CA ALA A 217 -5.73 19.64 -15.67
C ALA A 217 -4.42 20.19 -15.10
N LEU A 218 -3.40 19.34 -14.96
CA LEU A 218 -2.09 19.74 -14.45
C LEU A 218 -1.38 20.75 -15.37
N ALA A 219 -1.52 20.60 -16.69
CA ALA A 219 -0.95 21.54 -17.67
C ALA A 219 -1.68 22.90 -17.60
N ALA A 220 -3.00 22.90 -17.44
CA ALA A 220 -3.77 24.13 -17.26
C ALA A 220 -3.38 24.89 -15.98
N GLU A 221 -2.92 24.17 -14.95
CA GLU A 221 -2.39 24.73 -13.71
C GLU A 221 -0.88 25.08 -13.80
N GLY A 222 -0.23 24.87 -14.94
CA GLY A 222 1.22 25.07 -15.11
C GLY A 222 2.11 24.11 -14.33
N LYS A 223 1.57 22.99 -13.86
CA LYS A 223 2.28 22.00 -13.04
C LYS A 223 3.06 20.97 -13.84
N VAL A 224 2.72 20.79 -15.11
CA VAL A 224 3.43 19.94 -16.07
C VAL A 224 3.52 20.66 -17.43
N PRO A 225 4.51 20.31 -18.27
CA PRO A 225 4.62 20.85 -19.62
C PRO A 225 3.36 20.58 -20.46
N ALA A 226 2.90 21.57 -21.23
CA ALA A 226 1.71 21.49 -22.08
C ALA A 226 1.83 20.38 -23.15
N GLU A 227 3.03 20.11 -23.62
CA GLU A 227 3.33 19.08 -24.62
C GLU A 227 2.94 17.69 -24.14
N LEU A 228 3.07 17.40 -22.84
CA LEU A 228 2.65 16.13 -22.26
C LEU A 228 1.13 15.98 -22.29
N ALA A 229 0.39 17.05 -22.05
CA ALA A 229 -1.07 17.04 -22.11
C ALA A 229 -1.62 16.91 -23.55
N ALA A 230 -0.83 17.27 -24.56
CA ALA A 230 -1.21 17.19 -25.97
C ALA A 230 -1.16 15.76 -26.52
N THR A 231 -0.50 14.82 -25.83
CA THR A 231 -0.38 13.42 -26.28
C THR A 231 -1.51 12.55 -25.74
N ASP A 232 -1.82 11.46 -26.44
CA ASP A 232 -2.79 10.46 -25.95
C ASP A 232 -2.25 9.64 -24.76
N ASN A 233 -0.93 9.48 -24.69
CA ASN A 233 -0.28 8.81 -23.58
C ASN A 233 0.87 9.68 -23.02
N PRO A 234 0.60 10.53 -22.05
CA PRO A 234 1.59 11.46 -21.49
C PRO A 234 2.83 10.81 -20.86
N LEU A 235 2.75 9.52 -20.50
CA LEU A 235 3.86 8.76 -19.92
C LEU A 235 4.51 7.78 -20.93
N SER A 236 4.21 7.90 -22.23
CA SER A 236 4.77 7.02 -23.26
C SER A 236 6.30 7.05 -23.33
N PHE A 237 6.93 8.13 -22.89
CA PHE A 237 8.39 8.26 -22.84
C PHE A 237 9.08 7.23 -21.93
N LEU A 238 8.34 6.56 -21.03
CA LEU A 238 8.85 5.48 -20.18
C LEU A 238 8.87 4.12 -20.91
N VAL A 239 8.12 3.99 -22.03
CA VAL A 239 7.94 2.73 -22.74
C VAL A 239 8.83 2.71 -23.99
N HIS A 240 10.05 2.19 -23.83
CA HIS A 240 11.06 2.16 -24.88
C HIS A 240 12.02 0.95 -24.70
N PRO A 241 12.84 0.58 -25.70
CA PRO A 241 13.86 -0.45 -25.52
C PRO A 241 14.79 -0.14 -24.34
N GLY A 242 14.87 -1.04 -23.35
CA GLY A 242 15.61 -0.86 -22.10
C GLY A 242 14.84 -0.13 -21.00
N GLY A 243 13.70 0.50 -21.30
CA GLY A 243 12.79 1.13 -20.36
C GLY A 243 11.75 0.18 -19.78
N ALA A 244 10.55 0.68 -19.53
CA ALA A 244 9.42 -0.10 -19.06
C ALA A 244 8.64 -0.75 -20.23
N GLU A 245 7.93 -1.86 -19.94
CA GLU A 245 7.04 -2.50 -20.93
C GLU A 245 5.67 -1.80 -21.00
N SER A 246 5.29 -1.09 -19.93
CA SER A 246 4.05 -0.33 -19.86
C SER A 246 4.14 0.74 -18.77
N VAL A 247 3.17 1.67 -18.73
CA VAL A 247 3.05 2.67 -17.65
C VAL A 247 2.87 2.00 -16.27
N VAL A 248 2.11 0.90 -16.22
CA VAL A 248 1.91 0.12 -14.99
C VAL A 248 3.21 -0.53 -14.53
N ASP A 249 3.99 -1.10 -15.46
CA ASP A 249 5.32 -1.64 -15.17
C ASP A 249 6.26 -0.55 -14.63
N ALA A 250 6.28 0.61 -15.28
CA ALA A 250 7.08 1.74 -14.83
C ALA A 250 6.71 2.17 -13.40
N ALA A 251 5.40 2.25 -13.09
CA ALA A 251 4.91 2.67 -11.79
C ALA A 251 5.32 1.71 -10.67
N TYR A 252 5.22 0.39 -10.90
CA TYR A 252 5.67 -0.60 -9.92
C TYR A 252 7.19 -0.57 -9.72
N ARG A 253 7.96 -0.50 -10.81
CA ARG A 253 9.44 -0.44 -10.74
C ARG A 253 9.92 0.82 -10.04
N PHE A 254 9.31 1.97 -10.33
CA PHE A 254 9.62 3.23 -9.66
C PHE A 254 9.40 3.14 -8.15
N ALA A 255 8.24 2.65 -7.72
CA ALA A 255 7.92 2.51 -6.30
C ALA A 255 8.82 1.46 -5.63
N ARG A 256 9.04 0.30 -6.28
CA ARG A 256 9.83 -0.81 -5.73
C ARG A 256 11.27 -0.43 -5.43
N HIS A 257 11.88 0.36 -6.29
CA HIS A 257 13.30 0.72 -6.19
C HIS A 257 13.56 2.06 -5.51
N GLN A 258 12.49 2.69 -4.94
CA GLN A 258 12.67 3.85 -4.09
C GLN A 258 13.31 3.44 -2.76
N PRO A 259 14.49 3.98 -2.40
CA PRO A 259 15.14 3.68 -1.11
C PRO A 259 14.21 4.02 0.07
N GLY A 260 13.99 3.05 0.95
CA GLY A 260 13.10 3.17 2.10
C GLY A 260 11.69 2.60 1.88
N ILE A 261 11.41 2.01 0.72
CA ILE A 261 10.21 1.18 0.49
C ILE A 261 10.60 -0.29 0.61
N ASP A 262 10.01 -0.99 1.58
CA ASP A 262 10.27 -2.42 1.80
C ASP A 262 9.32 -3.28 0.96
N VAL A 263 8.02 -2.99 1.01
CA VAL A 263 6.97 -3.76 0.34
C VAL A 263 6.12 -2.85 -0.53
N VAL A 264 5.92 -3.23 -1.79
CA VAL A 264 4.95 -2.58 -2.68
C VAL A 264 3.67 -3.40 -2.69
N LEU A 265 2.57 -2.79 -2.27
CA LEU A 265 1.25 -3.43 -2.28
C LEU A 265 0.64 -3.36 -3.68
N PHE A 266 0.19 -4.50 -4.17
CA PHE A 266 -0.63 -4.61 -5.37
C PHE A 266 -1.97 -5.26 -5.04
N GLY A 267 -3.05 -4.86 -5.72
CA GLY A 267 -4.39 -5.42 -5.54
C GLY A 267 -5.00 -5.77 -6.89
N THR A 268 -5.61 -6.95 -6.98
CA THR A 268 -6.31 -7.39 -8.19
C THR A 268 -7.37 -8.45 -7.87
N GLY A 269 -8.34 -8.63 -8.76
CA GLY A 269 -9.28 -9.75 -8.82
C GLY A 269 -9.02 -10.68 -10.02
N ASN A 270 -7.89 -10.54 -10.72
CA ASN A 270 -7.57 -11.26 -11.93
C ASN A 270 -6.19 -11.92 -11.84
N VAL A 271 -6.11 -13.24 -12.10
CA VAL A 271 -4.87 -14.02 -11.98
C VAL A 271 -3.80 -13.58 -12.99
N ALA A 272 -4.18 -13.20 -14.20
CA ALA A 272 -3.21 -12.69 -15.17
C ALA A 272 -2.58 -11.37 -14.70
N HIS A 273 -3.40 -10.44 -14.17
CA HIS A 273 -2.91 -9.21 -13.56
C HIS A 273 -2.07 -9.48 -12.31
N LEU A 274 -2.42 -10.49 -11.50
CA LEU A 274 -1.62 -10.88 -10.33
C LEU A 274 -0.20 -11.25 -10.77
N ARG A 275 -0.06 -12.12 -11.76
CA ARG A 275 1.24 -12.55 -12.30
C ARG A 275 2.02 -11.39 -12.91
N SER A 276 1.38 -10.54 -13.72
CA SER A 276 2.05 -9.40 -14.35
C SER A 276 2.49 -8.34 -13.34
N ASN A 277 1.69 -8.06 -12.29
CA ASN A 277 2.05 -7.12 -11.24
C ASN A 277 3.28 -7.61 -10.44
N ILE A 278 3.29 -8.90 -10.07
CA ILE A 278 4.46 -9.52 -9.41
C ILE A 278 5.69 -9.43 -10.33
N ALA A 279 5.54 -9.78 -11.62
CA ALA A 279 6.63 -9.69 -12.57
C ALA A 279 7.21 -8.27 -12.66
N SER A 280 6.36 -7.24 -12.75
CA SER A 280 6.77 -5.83 -12.78
C SER A 280 7.52 -5.41 -11.51
N ILE A 281 7.03 -5.79 -10.33
CA ILE A 281 7.69 -5.47 -9.05
C ILE A 281 9.07 -6.14 -8.94
N LEU A 282 9.25 -7.31 -9.55
CA LEU A 282 10.51 -8.06 -9.50
C LEU A 282 11.54 -7.63 -10.56
N ARG A 283 11.14 -6.81 -11.54
CA ARG A 283 12.06 -6.32 -12.56
C ARG A 283 13.15 -5.40 -12.00
N PRO A 284 14.28 -5.24 -12.72
CA PRO A 284 15.32 -4.27 -12.39
C PRO A 284 14.77 -2.84 -12.29
N PRO A 285 15.47 -1.92 -11.63
CA PRO A 285 15.08 -0.50 -11.61
C PRO A 285 14.92 0.07 -13.01
N LEU A 286 14.11 1.12 -13.13
CA LEU A 286 14.05 1.91 -14.36
C LEU A 286 15.44 2.49 -14.69
N PRO A 287 15.75 2.79 -15.98
CA PRO A 287 16.93 3.54 -16.33
C PRO A 287 17.05 4.83 -15.52
N ALA A 288 18.27 5.16 -15.12
CA ALA A 288 18.51 6.36 -14.29
C ALA A 288 17.99 7.65 -14.95
N ALA A 289 18.07 7.74 -16.28
CA ALA A 289 17.55 8.88 -17.04
C ALA A 289 16.02 9.01 -16.91
N ASP A 290 15.29 7.88 -16.92
CA ASP A 290 13.83 7.89 -16.76
C ASP A 290 13.44 8.33 -15.34
N VAL A 291 14.16 7.82 -14.31
CA VAL A 291 13.93 8.23 -12.93
C VAL A 291 14.22 9.72 -12.74
N GLN A 292 15.32 10.24 -13.29
CA GLN A 292 15.64 11.67 -13.25
C GLN A 292 14.58 12.52 -13.94
N ASN A 293 14.06 12.04 -15.09
CA ASN A 293 12.98 12.74 -15.79
C ASN A 293 11.68 12.75 -14.98
N LEU A 294 11.30 11.62 -14.36
CA LEU A 294 10.16 11.55 -13.45
C LEU A 294 10.33 12.49 -12.25
N ASP A 295 11.52 12.55 -11.66
CA ASP A 295 11.82 13.46 -10.54
C ASP A 295 11.69 14.93 -10.97
N ARG A 296 12.22 15.27 -12.14
CA ARG A 296 12.14 16.63 -12.71
C ARG A 296 10.70 17.05 -13.02
N LEU A 297 9.91 16.16 -13.62
CA LEU A 297 8.54 16.45 -14.06
C LEU A 297 7.54 16.43 -12.91
N PHE A 298 7.67 15.50 -11.98
CA PHE A 298 6.63 15.21 -11.00
C PHE A 298 7.09 15.29 -9.54
N GLY A 299 8.37 15.53 -9.29
CA GLY A 299 8.92 15.54 -7.93
C GLY A 299 8.32 16.62 -7.02
N SER A 300 7.75 17.68 -7.56
CA SER A 300 7.05 18.73 -6.82
C SER A 300 5.55 18.49 -6.65
N LEU A 301 4.98 17.51 -7.38
CA LEU A 301 3.55 17.23 -7.30
C LEU A 301 3.19 16.57 -5.96
N VAL A 302 2.07 16.99 -5.40
CA VAL A 302 1.52 16.48 -4.14
C VAL A 302 0.07 16.06 -4.35
N GLY A 303 -0.29 14.87 -3.88
CA GLY A 303 -1.67 14.37 -3.89
C GLY A 303 -2.17 13.84 -5.23
N VAL A 304 -1.35 13.85 -6.28
CA VAL A 304 -1.78 13.37 -7.61
C VAL A 304 -1.87 11.84 -7.63
N GLY A 305 -3.03 11.32 -8.04
CA GLY A 305 -3.27 9.88 -8.12
C GLY A 305 -3.57 9.19 -6.78
N LEU A 306 -3.85 9.95 -5.72
CA LEU A 306 -4.27 9.41 -4.43
C LEU A 306 -5.80 9.22 -4.35
N ASP A 307 -6.40 8.61 -5.36
CA ASP A 307 -7.84 8.38 -5.39
C ASP A 307 -8.29 7.30 -4.39
N LEU A 308 -9.38 7.58 -3.67
CA LEU A 308 -10.04 6.57 -2.84
C LEU A 308 -10.75 5.53 -3.71
N PRO A 309 -10.98 4.30 -3.20
CA PRO A 309 -11.85 3.33 -3.87
C PRO A 309 -13.23 3.93 -4.18
N ASP A 310 -13.82 3.58 -5.31
CA ASP A 310 -15.07 4.17 -5.79
C ASP A 310 -16.20 4.15 -4.75
N ARG A 311 -16.27 3.06 -3.95
CA ARG A 311 -17.23 2.93 -2.83
C ARG A 311 -17.01 3.91 -1.67
N MET A 312 -15.86 4.55 -1.60
CA MET A 312 -15.48 5.50 -0.54
C MET A 312 -15.46 6.95 -1.06
N GLN A 313 -15.71 7.14 -2.35
CA GLN A 313 -15.86 8.48 -2.91
C GLN A 313 -17.23 9.05 -2.53
N PRO A 314 -17.33 10.36 -2.25
CA PRO A 314 -18.64 11.00 -2.09
C PRO A 314 -19.46 10.78 -3.36
N ALA A 315 -20.77 10.61 -3.22
CA ALA A 315 -21.68 10.52 -4.35
C ALA A 315 -21.43 11.74 -5.28
N LYS A 316 -21.25 11.47 -6.56
CA LYS A 316 -21.19 12.56 -7.55
C LYS A 316 -22.55 13.25 -7.56
N THR A 317 -22.60 14.47 -7.00
CA THR A 317 -23.76 15.37 -7.13
C THR A 317 -23.89 15.84 -8.56
#